data_55142de92fb88f3a11059694c6b71f93
#
_entry.id   55142de92fb88f3a11059694c6b71f93
#
_cell.length_a   1.000
_cell.length_b   1.000
_cell.length_c   1.000
_cell.angle_alpha   90.00
_cell.angle_beta   90.00
_cell.angle_gamma   90.00
#
_symmetry.space_group_name_H-M   'P 1'
#
loop_
_entity.id
_entity.type
_entity.pdbx_description
1 polymer ?
#
loop_
_entity_poly.entity_id
_entity_poly.type
_entity_poly.pdbx_seq_one_letter_code
_entity_poly.pdbx_strand_id
1 'polypeptide(L)'
;MSLIQYALKRLRAYSFFEGERADYPPTFAEELNYQCGRILFVVAIITMAAWLPYISLDCQLHPDEFLIPYIRVGLSIVSLIIFILYLTGRFAGYHMMFLVIIGAYLAISCGLLTALTKADSVYMGGYIFILTVMAVAPVDRWAAFSVIAASLMTFFTVGYFKGISFDSLSARYSFLDLISATLVSISFIFLLHETRYRSWLKSKKIDEQSLELRSDKEKIDKLLLNILPPAVAKELKNDGLVKPVFYESATIVFADIVGFTKITEKLTPDQLVRELDEVFSSFDRVMDKYGLEKLKTIGDAYMFVAGVPVANKTHEIDAVLGALEFQSLIEKINQLKTCKGRPVFEIRIGINTGPLMAGIVGEKKFVYDVWGDSVNLASRMESSGEGGRVNISETTYVRIKDYFETEVRGQIMAKNKGSVAMYFVKRIKCEFSSDAAGLQPNQRFQKMVSML
;
A
#
# COMPACT_ATOMS: atom_id res chain seq x y z
N MET A 1 -18.66 -14.80 -22.86
CA MET A 1 -19.32 -13.62 -22.27
C MET A 1 -20.13 -12.96 -23.37
N SER A 2 -21.45 -12.82 -23.22
CA SER A 2 -22.28 -12.21 -24.28
C SER A 2 -21.90 -10.74 -24.48
N LEU A 3 -22.06 -10.21 -25.69
CA LEU A 3 -21.80 -8.79 -26.03
C LEU A 3 -22.52 -7.84 -25.05
N ILE A 4 -23.71 -8.26 -24.59
CA ILE A 4 -24.51 -7.51 -23.60
C ILE A 4 -23.83 -7.48 -22.22
N GLN A 5 -23.30 -8.59 -21.75
CA GLN A 5 -22.57 -8.62 -20.46
C GLN A 5 -21.26 -7.82 -20.50
N TYR A 6 -20.59 -7.82 -21.63
CA TYR A 6 -19.39 -7.01 -21.84
C TYR A 6 -19.72 -5.52 -21.90
N ALA A 7 -20.80 -5.13 -22.61
CA ALA A 7 -21.31 -3.77 -22.65
C ALA A 7 -21.75 -3.28 -21.25
N LEU A 8 -22.48 -4.09 -20.49
CA LEU A 8 -22.90 -3.76 -19.12
C LEU A 8 -21.70 -3.62 -18.16
N LYS A 9 -20.67 -4.49 -18.28
CA LYS A 9 -19.44 -4.36 -17.48
C LYS A 9 -18.69 -3.06 -17.81
N ARG A 10 -18.65 -2.66 -19.08
CA ARG A 10 -18.05 -1.38 -19.51
C ARG A 10 -18.86 -0.17 -19.08
N LEU A 11 -20.18 -0.25 -19.19
CA LEU A 11 -21.07 0.80 -18.68
C LEU A 11 -20.84 1.04 -17.19
N ARG A 12 -20.64 -0.01 -16.40
CA ARG A 12 -20.29 0.12 -14.98
C ARG A 12 -18.90 0.73 -14.77
N ALA A 13 -17.91 0.33 -15.56
CA ALA A 13 -16.53 0.84 -15.44
C ALA A 13 -16.40 2.33 -15.81
N TYR A 14 -17.35 2.86 -16.64
CA TYR A 14 -17.40 4.28 -17.03
C TYR A 14 -18.62 4.98 -16.45
N SER A 15 -19.39 4.36 -15.54
CA SER A 15 -20.58 4.98 -14.97
C SER A 15 -20.21 6.26 -14.21
N PHE A 16 -21.07 7.26 -14.33
CA PHE A 16 -20.93 8.56 -13.65
C PHE A 16 -20.88 8.42 -12.13
N PHE A 17 -21.32 7.26 -11.59
CA PHE A 17 -21.62 7.03 -10.18
C PHE A 17 -20.67 6.03 -9.49
N GLU A 18 -19.80 5.31 -10.20
CA GLU A 18 -18.93 4.31 -9.58
C GLU A 18 -17.46 4.66 -9.69
N GLY A 19 -16.83 4.72 -8.52
CA GLY A 19 -15.45 4.36 -8.32
C GLY A 19 -14.47 5.51 -8.25
N GLU A 20 -13.81 5.57 -7.12
CA GLU A 20 -12.48 6.15 -7.01
C GLU A 20 -11.57 5.51 -8.05
N ARG A 21 -10.90 6.32 -8.80
CA ARG A 21 -9.96 5.89 -9.83
C ARG A 21 -8.71 5.37 -9.17
N ALA A 22 -8.29 4.16 -9.53
CA ALA A 22 -7.08 3.56 -8.96
C ALA A 22 -5.79 4.31 -9.35
N ASP A 23 -5.73 4.86 -10.60
CA ASP A 23 -4.56 5.60 -11.10
C ASP A 23 -4.98 6.76 -12.01
N TYR A 24 -4.28 7.89 -11.90
CA TYR A 24 -4.43 9.02 -12.81
C TYR A 24 -3.64 8.80 -14.10
N PRO A 25 -4.18 9.17 -15.29
CA PRO A 25 -3.44 9.06 -16.54
C PRO A 25 -2.15 9.87 -16.49
N PRO A 26 -1.08 9.36 -17.09
CA PRO A 26 0.22 10.02 -17.11
C PRO A 26 0.20 11.35 -17.85
N THR A 27 -0.69 11.50 -18.84
CA THR A 27 -0.82 12.74 -19.65
C THR A 27 -2.21 13.36 -19.54
N PHE A 28 -2.29 14.68 -19.70
CA PHE A 28 -3.57 15.38 -19.71
C PHE A 28 -4.45 15.01 -20.91
N ALA A 29 -3.85 14.63 -22.05
CA ALA A 29 -4.59 14.14 -23.20
C ALA A 29 -5.32 12.83 -22.92
N GLU A 30 -4.68 11.92 -22.19
CA GLU A 30 -5.32 10.67 -21.74
C GLU A 30 -6.42 10.92 -20.71
N GLU A 31 -6.26 11.93 -19.84
CA GLU A 31 -7.31 12.37 -18.92
C GLU A 31 -8.54 12.88 -19.67
N LEU A 32 -8.35 13.73 -20.68
CA LEU A 32 -9.45 14.21 -21.54
C LEU A 32 -10.12 13.03 -22.27
N ASN A 33 -9.33 12.11 -22.83
CA ASN A 33 -9.85 10.92 -23.49
C ASN A 33 -10.69 10.05 -22.55
N TYR A 34 -10.26 9.90 -21.30
CA TYR A 34 -11.02 9.18 -20.26
C TYR A 34 -12.34 9.89 -19.95
N GLN A 35 -12.32 11.20 -19.75
CA GLN A 35 -13.54 12.00 -19.50
C GLN A 35 -14.50 11.91 -20.68
N CYS A 36 -13.99 11.96 -21.91
CA CYS A 36 -14.79 11.72 -23.11
C CYS A 36 -15.45 10.35 -23.12
N GLY A 37 -14.72 9.30 -22.74
CA GLY A 37 -15.26 7.94 -22.66
C GLY A 37 -16.44 7.79 -21.71
N ARG A 38 -16.48 8.56 -20.62
CA ARG A 38 -17.59 8.56 -19.66
C ARG A 38 -18.89 9.14 -20.22
N ILE A 39 -18.81 10.14 -21.08
CA ILE A 39 -19.99 10.84 -21.65
C ILE A 39 -20.37 10.34 -23.05
N LEU A 40 -19.42 9.75 -23.79
CA LEU A 40 -19.59 9.35 -25.18
C LEU A 40 -20.80 8.45 -25.40
N PHE A 41 -21.04 7.50 -24.47
CA PHE A 41 -22.19 6.60 -24.52
C PHE A 41 -23.52 7.38 -24.54
N VAL A 42 -23.66 8.32 -23.60
CA VAL A 42 -24.88 9.12 -23.47
C VAL A 42 -25.05 10.05 -24.68
N VAL A 43 -23.97 10.72 -25.08
CA VAL A 43 -23.98 11.65 -26.24
C VAL A 43 -24.34 10.89 -27.51
N ALA A 44 -23.75 9.71 -27.75
CA ALA A 44 -24.04 8.90 -28.94
C ALA A 44 -25.53 8.46 -29.01
N ILE A 45 -26.11 8.03 -27.89
CA ILE A 45 -27.54 7.66 -27.82
C ILE A 45 -28.43 8.88 -28.08
N ILE A 46 -28.17 10.01 -27.44
CA ILE A 46 -28.96 11.21 -27.58
C ILE A 46 -28.89 11.71 -29.05
N THR A 47 -27.69 11.81 -29.61
CA THR A 47 -27.53 12.30 -30.99
C THR A 47 -28.07 11.34 -32.05
N MET A 48 -28.10 10.03 -31.75
CA MET A 48 -28.74 9.03 -32.62
C MET A 48 -30.25 9.20 -32.71
N ALA A 49 -30.92 9.52 -31.59
CA ALA A 49 -32.39 9.49 -31.51
C ALA A 49 -33.05 10.90 -31.57
N ALA A 50 -32.44 11.90 -30.95
CA ALA A 50 -33.08 13.20 -30.70
C ALA A 50 -33.39 14.04 -31.97
N TRP A 51 -32.66 13.79 -33.05
CA TRP A 51 -32.82 14.57 -34.30
C TRP A 51 -33.85 14.01 -35.27
N LEU A 52 -34.22 12.75 -35.20
CA LEU A 52 -35.14 12.10 -36.11
C LEU A 52 -36.55 12.69 -36.06
N PRO A 53 -37.14 13.03 -34.88
CA PRO A 53 -38.47 13.65 -34.81
C PRO A 53 -38.58 15.00 -35.56
N TYR A 54 -37.47 15.73 -35.67
CA TYR A 54 -37.47 17.03 -36.37
C TYR A 54 -37.66 16.91 -37.89
N ILE A 55 -37.42 15.73 -38.49
CA ILE A 55 -37.55 15.52 -39.92
C ILE A 55 -38.97 15.87 -40.40
N SER A 56 -40.00 15.44 -39.66
CA SER A 56 -41.41 15.72 -39.99
C SER A 56 -41.72 17.21 -39.90
N LEU A 57 -41.14 17.91 -38.93
CA LEU A 57 -41.33 19.38 -38.78
C LEU A 57 -40.58 20.15 -39.86
N ASP A 58 -39.38 19.72 -40.18
CA ASP A 58 -38.55 20.33 -41.24
C ASP A 58 -39.25 20.27 -42.61
N CYS A 59 -39.83 19.10 -42.94
CA CYS A 59 -40.59 18.93 -44.19
C CYS A 59 -41.83 19.83 -44.29
N GLN A 60 -42.41 20.21 -43.16
CA GLN A 60 -43.56 21.13 -43.12
C GLN A 60 -43.09 22.60 -43.21
N LEU A 61 -41.98 22.95 -42.54
CA LEU A 61 -41.46 24.33 -42.52
C LEU A 61 -40.75 24.72 -43.84
N HIS A 62 -39.98 23.80 -44.38
CA HIS A 62 -39.16 24.03 -45.58
C HIS A 62 -39.29 22.87 -46.59
N PRO A 63 -40.44 22.70 -47.23
CA PRO A 63 -40.71 21.59 -48.15
C PRO A 63 -39.79 21.57 -49.36
N ASP A 64 -39.25 22.72 -49.75
CA ASP A 64 -38.39 22.90 -50.93
C ASP A 64 -36.92 22.50 -50.66
N GLU A 65 -36.50 22.32 -49.38
CA GLU A 65 -35.14 22.01 -49.01
C GLU A 65 -34.94 20.49 -48.75
N PHE A 66 -34.87 19.72 -49.82
CA PHE A 66 -34.78 18.25 -49.76
C PHE A 66 -33.55 17.69 -49.01
N LEU A 67 -32.46 18.49 -48.80
CA LEU A 67 -31.26 18.07 -48.15
C LEU A 67 -31.41 17.91 -46.61
N ILE A 68 -32.35 18.62 -45.98
CA ILE A 68 -32.51 18.69 -44.53
C ILE A 68 -32.71 17.30 -43.89
N PRO A 69 -33.66 16.45 -44.37
CA PRO A 69 -33.87 15.11 -43.82
C PRO A 69 -32.59 14.24 -43.89
N TYR A 70 -31.86 14.30 -45.00
CA TYR A 70 -30.62 13.49 -45.17
C TYR A 70 -29.54 13.89 -44.18
N ILE A 71 -29.38 15.20 -43.93
CA ILE A 71 -28.41 15.69 -42.93
C ILE A 71 -28.75 15.16 -41.54
N ARG A 72 -30.04 15.16 -41.16
CA ARG A 72 -30.47 14.63 -39.84
C ARG A 72 -30.29 13.13 -39.72
N VAL A 73 -30.64 12.35 -40.74
CA VAL A 73 -30.41 10.90 -40.77
C VAL A 73 -28.91 10.59 -40.73
N GLY A 74 -28.09 11.37 -41.43
CA GLY A 74 -26.63 11.22 -41.43
C GLY A 74 -26.03 11.30 -40.02
N LEU A 75 -26.49 12.24 -39.19
CA LEU A 75 -26.04 12.32 -37.79
C LEU A 75 -26.38 11.05 -36.99
N SER A 76 -27.60 10.53 -37.16
CA SER A 76 -28.04 9.30 -36.51
C SER A 76 -27.18 8.10 -36.92
N ILE A 77 -26.82 7.99 -38.20
CA ILE A 77 -25.94 6.93 -38.72
C ILE A 77 -24.53 7.07 -38.14
N VAL A 78 -23.93 8.26 -38.16
CA VAL A 78 -22.58 8.48 -37.59
C VAL A 78 -22.56 8.15 -36.10
N SER A 79 -23.56 8.59 -35.35
CA SER A 79 -23.70 8.30 -33.92
C SER A 79 -23.87 6.81 -33.64
N LEU A 80 -24.65 6.10 -34.46
CA LEU A 80 -24.81 4.66 -34.36
C LEU A 80 -23.49 3.89 -34.61
N ILE A 81 -22.75 4.28 -35.64
CA ILE A 81 -21.44 3.67 -35.93
C ILE A 81 -20.49 3.90 -34.76
N ILE A 82 -20.39 5.11 -34.24
CA ILE A 82 -19.53 5.42 -33.09
C ILE A 82 -19.98 4.66 -31.84
N PHE A 83 -21.28 4.55 -31.61
CA PHE A 83 -21.83 3.75 -30.51
C PHE A 83 -21.43 2.27 -30.61
N ILE A 84 -21.51 1.66 -31.80
CA ILE A 84 -21.05 0.28 -32.03
C ILE A 84 -19.54 0.15 -31.77
N LEU A 85 -18.74 1.09 -32.31
CA LEU A 85 -17.28 1.10 -32.10
C LEU A 85 -16.92 1.23 -30.60
N TYR A 86 -17.64 2.08 -29.87
CA TYR A 86 -17.51 2.23 -28.42
C TYR A 86 -17.75 0.90 -27.70
N LEU A 87 -18.83 0.17 -28.05
CA LEU A 87 -19.19 -1.11 -27.45
C LEU A 87 -18.13 -2.20 -27.70
N THR A 88 -17.40 -2.18 -28.82
CA THR A 88 -16.36 -3.19 -29.11
C THR A 88 -15.17 -3.11 -28.16
N GLY A 89 -14.94 -1.94 -27.61
CA GLY A 89 -13.82 -1.69 -26.71
C GLY A 89 -12.43 -1.63 -27.32
N ARG A 90 -12.30 -1.93 -28.60
CA ARG A 90 -11.01 -1.91 -29.30
C ARG A 90 -10.42 -0.50 -29.45
N PHE A 91 -11.25 0.52 -29.32
CA PHE A 91 -10.91 1.92 -29.58
C PHE A 91 -10.94 2.80 -28.33
N ALA A 92 -10.62 2.22 -27.15
CA ALA A 92 -10.64 2.95 -25.88
C ALA A 92 -9.72 4.19 -25.83
N GLY A 93 -8.64 4.18 -26.61
CA GLY A 93 -7.72 5.33 -26.74
C GLY A 93 -8.26 6.48 -27.61
N TYR A 94 -9.42 6.33 -28.26
CA TYR A 94 -9.94 7.27 -29.26
C TYR A 94 -11.28 7.92 -28.89
N HIS A 95 -11.70 7.86 -27.63
CA HIS A 95 -13.00 8.41 -27.19
C HIS A 95 -13.13 9.91 -27.45
N MET A 96 -12.05 10.68 -27.25
CA MET A 96 -12.02 12.11 -27.55
C MET A 96 -12.22 12.36 -29.03
N MET A 97 -11.57 11.59 -29.91
CA MET A 97 -11.74 11.70 -31.36
C MET A 97 -13.20 11.43 -31.78
N PHE A 98 -13.82 10.40 -31.23
CA PHE A 98 -15.23 10.06 -31.52
C PHE A 98 -16.19 11.16 -31.06
N LEU A 99 -15.95 11.74 -29.89
CA LEU A 99 -16.75 12.86 -29.40
C LEU A 99 -16.59 14.10 -30.29
N VAL A 100 -15.38 14.37 -30.75
CA VAL A 100 -15.11 15.47 -31.71
C VAL A 100 -15.81 15.21 -33.05
N ILE A 101 -15.83 13.96 -33.55
CA ILE A 101 -16.53 13.64 -34.82
C ILE A 101 -18.04 13.87 -34.70
N ILE A 102 -18.69 13.40 -33.63
CA ILE A 102 -20.12 13.64 -33.38
C ILE A 102 -20.37 15.14 -33.26
N GLY A 103 -19.56 15.83 -32.47
CA GLY A 103 -19.70 17.26 -32.24
C GLY A 103 -19.48 18.10 -33.53
N ALA A 104 -18.49 17.72 -34.34
CA ALA A 104 -18.24 18.38 -35.64
C ALA A 104 -19.40 18.17 -36.59
N TYR A 105 -19.89 16.94 -36.74
CA TYR A 105 -21.07 16.70 -37.57
C TYR A 105 -22.26 17.53 -37.09
N LEU A 106 -22.54 17.53 -35.80
CA LEU A 106 -23.66 18.26 -35.20
C LEU A 106 -23.53 19.78 -35.43
N ALA A 107 -22.36 20.37 -35.11
CA ALA A 107 -22.18 21.82 -35.26
C ALA A 107 -22.18 22.27 -36.72
N ILE A 108 -21.48 21.56 -37.61
CA ILE A 108 -21.40 21.89 -39.04
C ILE A 108 -22.77 21.69 -39.68
N SER A 109 -23.49 20.61 -39.37
CA SER A 109 -24.86 20.40 -39.91
C SER A 109 -25.83 21.46 -39.43
N CYS A 110 -25.78 21.90 -38.16
CA CYS A 110 -26.62 23.00 -37.68
C CYS A 110 -26.30 24.30 -38.39
N GLY A 111 -25.03 24.64 -38.61
CA GLY A 111 -24.64 25.81 -39.42
C GLY A 111 -25.14 25.72 -40.85
N LEU A 112 -25.01 24.55 -41.49
CA LEU A 112 -25.51 24.29 -42.83
C LEU A 112 -27.04 24.41 -42.91
N LEU A 113 -27.78 23.78 -42.01
CA LEU A 113 -29.23 23.83 -41.93
C LEU A 113 -29.74 25.28 -41.79
N THR A 114 -29.12 26.03 -40.88
CA THR A 114 -29.43 27.43 -40.63
C THR A 114 -29.16 28.29 -41.89
N ALA A 115 -28.10 27.99 -42.63
CA ALA A 115 -27.81 28.69 -43.89
C ALA A 115 -28.81 28.32 -45.02
N LEU A 116 -29.17 27.04 -45.16
CA LEU A 116 -30.15 26.56 -46.13
C LEU A 116 -31.52 27.20 -45.91
N THR A 117 -31.94 27.38 -44.67
CA THR A 117 -33.21 27.99 -44.26
C THR A 117 -33.15 29.52 -44.22
N LYS A 118 -32.12 30.15 -44.83
CA LYS A 118 -31.89 31.60 -44.87
C LYS A 118 -31.93 32.29 -43.51
N ALA A 119 -31.30 31.65 -42.53
CA ALA A 119 -31.19 32.10 -41.11
C ALA A 119 -32.56 32.22 -40.41
N ASP A 120 -33.47 31.31 -40.70
CA ASP A 120 -34.72 31.20 -39.96
C ASP A 120 -34.45 31.16 -38.44
N SER A 121 -35.28 31.88 -37.66
CA SER A 121 -35.07 32.11 -36.24
C SER A 121 -35.09 30.81 -35.42
N VAL A 122 -35.87 29.81 -35.83
CA VAL A 122 -35.94 28.48 -35.16
C VAL A 122 -34.62 27.74 -35.32
N TYR A 123 -34.06 27.73 -36.53
CA TYR A 123 -32.78 27.08 -36.82
C TYR A 123 -31.60 27.86 -36.20
N MET A 124 -31.67 29.18 -36.20
CA MET A 124 -30.65 30.04 -35.59
C MET A 124 -30.56 29.80 -34.10
N GLY A 125 -31.69 29.70 -33.36
CA GLY A 125 -31.71 29.38 -31.96
C GLY A 125 -31.10 28.01 -31.65
N GLY A 126 -31.43 27.01 -32.46
CA GLY A 126 -30.83 25.67 -32.36
C GLY A 126 -29.32 25.66 -32.61
N TYR A 127 -28.86 26.45 -33.59
CA TYR A 127 -27.44 26.59 -33.93
C TYR A 127 -26.64 27.22 -32.77
N ILE A 128 -27.12 28.34 -32.21
CA ILE A 128 -26.54 29.00 -31.06
C ILE A 128 -26.44 28.05 -29.87
N PHE A 129 -27.51 27.29 -29.59
CA PHE A 129 -27.53 26.31 -28.54
C PHE A 129 -26.42 25.24 -28.72
N ILE A 130 -26.26 24.71 -29.93
CA ILE A 130 -25.22 23.69 -30.20
C ILE A 130 -23.82 24.26 -30.03
N LEU A 131 -23.55 25.48 -30.46
CA LEU A 131 -22.24 26.12 -30.24
C LEU A 131 -21.91 26.24 -28.75
N THR A 132 -22.90 26.60 -27.92
CA THR A 132 -22.69 26.70 -26.47
C THR A 132 -22.48 25.32 -25.79
N VAL A 133 -23.20 24.29 -26.22
CA VAL A 133 -23.01 22.92 -25.73
C VAL A 133 -21.62 22.39 -26.09
N MET A 134 -21.13 22.68 -27.31
CA MET A 134 -19.79 22.27 -27.72
C MET A 134 -18.68 22.87 -26.85
N ALA A 135 -18.89 24.06 -26.28
CA ALA A 135 -17.92 24.69 -25.39
C ALA A 135 -17.71 23.94 -24.07
N VAL A 136 -18.69 23.16 -23.63
CA VAL A 136 -18.63 22.40 -22.38
C VAL A 136 -18.02 21.00 -22.57
N ALA A 137 -17.89 20.50 -23.79
CA ALA A 137 -17.35 19.19 -24.09
C ALA A 137 -15.90 19.03 -23.53
N PRO A 138 -15.53 17.88 -22.92
CA PRO A 138 -14.19 17.64 -22.36
C PRO A 138 -13.17 17.26 -23.46
N VAL A 139 -13.12 18.04 -24.53
CA VAL A 139 -12.19 17.84 -25.63
C VAL A 139 -11.04 18.84 -25.58
N ASP A 140 -10.01 18.62 -26.39
CA ASP A 140 -8.92 19.57 -26.49
C ASP A 140 -9.44 20.93 -27.02
N ARG A 141 -8.91 22.02 -26.47
CA ARG A 141 -9.36 23.39 -26.80
C ARG A 141 -9.24 23.73 -28.29
N TRP A 142 -8.16 23.28 -28.94
CA TRP A 142 -7.96 23.53 -30.35
C TRP A 142 -8.88 22.70 -31.24
N ALA A 143 -9.21 21.47 -30.83
CA ALA A 143 -10.20 20.64 -31.48
C ALA A 143 -11.59 21.27 -31.37
N ALA A 144 -12.01 21.72 -30.19
CA ALA A 144 -13.28 22.41 -30.00
C ALA A 144 -13.35 23.73 -30.82
N PHE A 145 -12.29 24.54 -30.78
CA PHE A 145 -12.20 25.79 -31.56
C PHE A 145 -12.29 25.51 -33.06
N SER A 146 -11.59 24.51 -33.59
CA SER A 146 -11.62 24.17 -35.02
C SER A 146 -13.01 23.74 -35.51
N VAL A 147 -13.76 23.01 -34.65
CA VAL A 147 -15.15 22.61 -34.94
C VAL A 147 -16.05 23.84 -35.03
N ILE A 148 -15.96 24.76 -34.08
CA ILE A 148 -16.75 26.01 -34.12
C ILE A 148 -16.38 26.84 -35.36
N ALA A 149 -15.10 27.01 -35.66
CA ALA A 149 -14.64 27.76 -36.83
C ALA A 149 -15.14 27.14 -38.15
N ALA A 150 -15.04 25.80 -38.28
CA ALA A 150 -15.55 25.10 -39.46
C ALA A 150 -17.07 25.23 -39.61
N SER A 151 -17.81 25.18 -38.53
CA SER A 151 -19.27 25.35 -38.51
C SER A 151 -19.68 26.77 -38.94
N LEU A 152 -19.03 27.80 -38.40
CA LEU A 152 -19.25 29.19 -38.79
C LEU A 152 -18.89 29.44 -40.28
N MET A 153 -17.75 28.89 -40.70
CA MET A 153 -17.33 28.98 -42.11
C MET A 153 -18.38 28.36 -43.03
N THR A 154 -18.94 27.20 -42.68
CA THR A 154 -20.03 26.57 -43.45
C THR A 154 -21.27 27.45 -43.50
N PHE A 155 -21.68 27.99 -42.32
CA PHE A 155 -22.84 28.89 -42.26
C PHE A 155 -22.66 30.13 -43.16
N PHE A 156 -21.56 30.85 -43.08
CA PHE A 156 -21.32 32.04 -43.89
C PHE A 156 -21.14 31.73 -45.35
N THR A 157 -20.42 30.67 -45.72
CA THR A 157 -20.21 30.30 -47.12
C THR A 157 -21.52 29.93 -47.80
N VAL A 158 -22.29 29.00 -47.19
CA VAL A 158 -23.59 28.60 -47.78
C VAL A 158 -24.60 29.73 -47.73
N GLY A 159 -24.61 30.50 -46.64
CA GLY A 159 -25.47 31.67 -46.46
C GLY A 159 -25.24 32.74 -47.55
N TYR A 160 -23.98 32.97 -47.93
CA TYR A 160 -23.63 33.85 -49.03
C TYR A 160 -24.26 33.37 -50.36
N PHE A 161 -24.14 32.08 -50.71
CA PHE A 161 -24.73 31.53 -51.91
C PHE A 161 -26.27 31.50 -51.92
N LYS A 162 -26.87 31.34 -50.72
CA LYS A 162 -28.34 31.39 -50.54
C LYS A 162 -28.90 32.80 -50.45
N GLY A 163 -28.04 33.85 -50.48
CA GLY A 163 -28.43 35.25 -50.44
C GLY A 163 -29.06 35.70 -49.13
N ILE A 164 -28.48 35.24 -48.00
CA ILE A 164 -28.91 35.70 -46.68
C ILE A 164 -28.65 37.19 -46.55
N SER A 165 -29.72 37.98 -46.26
CA SER A 165 -29.65 39.38 -45.95
C SER A 165 -29.95 39.66 -44.50
N PHE A 166 -29.18 40.53 -43.87
CA PHE A 166 -29.37 41.01 -42.49
C PHE A 166 -30.02 42.40 -42.43
N ASP A 167 -30.83 42.73 -43.40
CA ASP A 167 -31.48 44.08 -43.54
C ASP A 167 -32.62 44.25 -42.53
N SER A 168 -33.33 43.17 -42.17
CA SER A 168 -34.41 43.21 -41.20
C SER A 168 -33.89 43.36 -39.77
N LEU A 169 -34.64 44.01 -38.91
CA LEU A 169 -34.28 44.17 -37.50
C LEU A 169 -34.10 42.81 -36.79
N SER A 170 -34.99 41.86 -37.05
CA SER A 170 -34.91 40.48 -36.51
C SER A 170 -33.64 39.76 -36.95
N ALA A 171 -33.26 39.85 -38.23
CA ALA A 171 -32.05 39.23 -38.75
C ALA A 171 -30.77 39.82 -38.10
N ARG A 172 -30.77 41.12 -37.86
CA ARG A 172 -29.66 41.79 -37.14
C ARG A 172 -29.53 41.32 -35.71
N TYR A 173 -30.64 41.17 -34.97
CA TYR A 173 -30.62 40.62 -33.62
C TYR A 173 -30.07 39.16 -33.59
N SER A 174 -30.59 38.30 -34.46
CA SER A 174 -30.11 36.91 -34.56
C SER A 174 -28.62 36.82 -34.90
N PHE A 175 -28.11 37.74 -35.73
CA PHE A 175 -26.68 37.81 -36.04
C PHE A 175 -25.83 38.28 -34.85
N LEU A 176 -26.27 39.27 -34.09
CA LEU A 176 -25.62 39.72 -32.87
C LEU A 176 -25.63 38.65 -31.79
N ASP A 177 -26.72 37.90 -31.67
CA ASP A 177 -26.82 36.76 -30.76
C ASP A 177 -25.82 35.64 -31.13
N LEU A 178 -25.66 35.35 -32.42
CA LEU A 178 -24.67 34.40 -32.91
C LEU A 178 -23.24 34.82 -32.57
N ILE A 179 -22.91 36.10 -32.78
CA ILE A 179 -21.58 36.65 -32.44
C ILE A 179 -21.35 36.54 -30.91
N SER A 180 -22.33 36.99 -30.12
CA SER A 180 -22.25 36.96 -28.68
C SER A 180 -22.08 35.55 -28.13
N ALA A 181 -22.89 34.61 -28.61
CA ALA A 181 -22.81 33.19 -28.23
C ALA A 181 -21.46 32.57 -28.64
N THR A 182 -20.94 32.91 -29.80
CA THR A 182 -19.63 32.44 -30.28
C THR A 182 -18.50 32.93 -29.37
N LEU A 183 -18.49 34.23 -29.02
CA LEU A 183 -17.47 34.80 -28.12
C LEU A 183 -17.53 34.17 -26.75
N VAL A 184 -18.73 33.99 -26.21
CA VAL A 184 -18.94 33.29 -24.91
C VAL A 184 -18.44 31.84 -25.01
N SER A 185 -18.80 31.11 -26.06
CA SER A 185 -18.39 29.71 -26.25
C SER A 185 -16.87 29.57 -26.32
N ILE A 186 -16.20 30.44 -27.09
CA ILE A 186 -14.72 30.44 -27.15
C ILE A 186 -14.12 30.73 -25.79
N SER A 187 -14.64 31.69 -25.04
CA SER A 187 -14.17 32.03 -23.70
C SER A 187 -14.32 30.84 -22.74
N PHE A 188 -15.45 30.15 -22.79
CA PHE A 188 -15.71 28.95 -21.98
C PHE A 188 -14.80 27.77 -22.35
N ILE A 189 -14.50 27.56 -23.64
CA ILE A 189 -13.56 26.52 -24.09
C ILE A 189 -12.20 26.71 -23.37
N PHE A 190 -11.64 27.91 -23.41
CA PHE A 190 -10.34 28.17 -22.80
C PHE A 190 -10.39 28.08 -21.26
N LEU A 191 -11.43 28.67 -20.65
CA LEU A 191 -11.58 28.64 -19.18
C LEU A 191 -11.75 27.22 -18.63
N LEU A 192 -12.62 26.43 -19.25
CA LEU A 192 -12.88 25.06 -18.83
C LEU A 192 -11.68 24.14 -19.08
N HIS A 193 -10.99 24.32 -20.21
CA HIS A 193 -9.76 23.57 -20.49
C HIS A 193 -8.68 23.85 -19.43
N GLU A 194 -8.44 25.13 -19.10
CA GLU A 194 -7.48 25.53 -18.07
C GLU A 194 -7.86 24.99 -16.68
N THR A 195 -9.16 25.07 -16.34
CA THR A 195 -9.66 24.55 -15.07
C THR A 195 -9.47 23.04 -14.95
N ARG A 196 -9.77 22.29 -16.01
CA ARG A 196 -9.55 20.83 -16.09
C ARG A 196 -8.07 20.48 -15.97
N TYR A 197 -7.21 21.23 -16.67
CA TYR A 197 -5.75 21.04 -16.62
C TYR A 197 -5.20 21.25 -15.21
N ARG A 198 -5.59 22.35 -14.55
CA ARG A 198 -5.19 22.62 -13.16
C ARG A 198 -5.72 21.58 -12.19
N SER A 199 -6.94 21.10 -12.37
CA SER A 199 -7.53 20.05 -11.55
C SER A 199 -6.74 18.73 -11.71
N TRP A 200 -6.42 18.36 -12.94
CA TRP A 200 -5.60 17.16 -13.21
C TRP A 200 -4.22 17.25 -12.57
N LEU A 201 -3.51 18.39 -12.69
CA LEU A 201 -2.21 18.63 -12.05
C LEU A 201 -2.29 18.48 -10.52
N LYS A 202 -3.33 19.06 -9.91
CA LYS A 202 -3.53 18.94 -8.44
C LYS A 202 -3.76 17.50 -8.03
N SER A 203 -4.62 16.78 -8.74
CA SER A 203 -4.91 15.37 -8.45
C SER A 203 -3.65 14.50 -8.58
N LYS A 204 -2.87 14.69 -9.65
CA LYS A 204 -1.60 13.99 -9.85
C LYS A 204 -0.61 14.24 -8.72
N LYS A 205 -0.47 15.50 -8.29
CA LYS A 205 0.41 15.85 -7.16
C LYS A 205 -0.03 15.21 -5.84
N ILE A 206 -1.34 15.15 -5.59
CA ILE A 206 -1.90 14.48 -4.39
C ILE A 206 -1.57 12.98 -4.42
N ASP A 207 -1.68 12.35 -5.58
CA ASP A 207 -1.39 10.92 -5.74
C ASP A 207 0.10 10.63 -5.50
N GLU A 208 1.00 11.41 -6.10
CA GLU A 208 2.45 11.33 -5.86
C GLU A 208 2.80 11.48 -4.37
N GLN A 209 2.23 12.49 -3.70
CA GLN A 209 2.44 12.71 -2.25
C GLN A 209 1.87 11.58 -1.40
N SER A 210 0.74 11.00 -1.79
CA SER A 210 0.14 9.87 -1.09
C SER A 210 1.02 8.62 -1.16
N LEU A 211 1.63 8.35 -2.33
CA LEU A 211 2.57 7.24 -2.50
C LEU A 211 3.85 7.43 -1.66
N GLU A 212 4.42 8.64 -1.66
CA GLU A 212 5.59 8.99 -0.85
C GLU A 212 5.29 8.80 0.65
N LEU A 213 4.16 9.34 1.12
CA LEU A 213 3.74 9.20 2.51
C LEU A 213 3.54 7.74 2.93
N ARG A 214 2.97 6.90 2.06
CA ARG A 214 2.84 5.45 2.32
C ARG A 214 4.20 4.78 2.47
N SER A 215 5.14 5.08 1.56
CA SER A 215 6.51 4.56 1.61
C SER A 215 7.22 4.97 2.91
N ASP A 216 7.11 6.23 3.30
CA ASP A 216 7.75 6.72 4.52
C ASP A 216 7.11 6.13 5.79
N LYS A 217 5.79 5.97 5.80
CA LYS A 217 5.09 5.26 6.88
C LYS A 217 5.60 3.82 7.02
N GLU A 218 5.75 3.08 5.91
CA GLU A 218 6.28 1.70 5.95
C GLU A 218 7.71 1.64 6.48
N LYS A 219 8.56 2.61 6.11
CA LYS A 219 9.93 2.71 6.64
C LYS A 219 9.93 2.96 8.14
N ILE A 220 9.10 3.91 8.62
CA ILE A 220 8.96 4.23 10.03
C ILE A 220 8.46 3.00 10.80
N ASP A 221 7.47 2.29 10.26
CA ASP A 221 6.93 1.08 10.87
C ASP A 221 7.99 -0.02 11.01
N LYS A 222 8.79 -0.25 9.97
CA LYS A 222 9.92 -1.19 10.02
C LYS A 222 10.97 -0.79 11.06
N LEU A 223 11.34 0.49 11.12
CA LEU A 223 12.30 0.97 12.12
C LEU A 223 11.78 0.82 13.54
N LEU A 224 10.51 1.06 13.78
CA LEU A 224 9.87 0.90 15.09
C LEU A 224 9.86 -0.58 15.53
N LEU A 225 9.56 -1.50 14.61
CA LEU A 225 9.58 -2.96 14.87
C LEU A 225 10.99 -3.52 15.10
N ASN A 226 12.06 -2.83 14.70
CA ASN A 226 13.43 -3.18 15.05
C ASN A 226 13.81 -2.79 16.49
N ILE A 227 12.99 -1.95 17.15
CA ILE A 227 13.27 -1.43 18.49
C ILE A 227 12.30 -2.02 19.53
N LEU A 228 11.04 -2.25 19.13
CA LEU A 228 9.98 -2.69 20.02
C LEU A 228 9.27 -3.94 19.47
N PRO A 229 8.87 -4.87 20.37
CA PRO A 229 8.03 -6.00 19.97
C PRO A 229 6.74 -5.53 19.28
N PRO A 230 6.19 -6.30 18.31
CA PRO A 230 5.03 -5.87 17.52
C PRO A 230 3.79 -5.47 18.35
N ALA A 231 3.51 -6.19 19.43
CA ALA A 231 2.38 -5.89 20.31
C ALA A 231 2.56 -4.55 21.03
N VAL A 232 3.78 -4.27 21.50
CA VAL A 232 4.16 -3.04 22.21
C VAL A 232 4.19 -1.84 21.25
N ALA A 233 4.74 -2.04 20.05
CA ALA A 233 4.74 -1.01 19.01
C ALA A 233 3.32 -0.61 18.59
N LYS A 234 2.39 -1.56 18.53
CA LYS A 234 0.98 -1.31 18.24
C LYS A 234 0.30 -0.50 19.35
N GLU A 235 0.53 -0.85 20.62
CA GLU A 235 -0.01 -0.11 21.78
C GLU A 235 0.53 1.33 21.78
N LEU A 236 1.84 1.50 21.60
CA LEU A 236 2.47 2.83 21.54
C LEU A 236 1.90 3.70 20.42
N LYS A 237 1.62 3.15 19.25
CA LYS A 237 1.02 3.88 18.12
C LYS A 237 -0.42 4.31 18.39
N ASN A 238 -1.20 3.46 19.06
CA ASN A 238 -2.61 3.71 19.27
C ASN A 238 -2.85 4.66 20.44
N ASP A 239 -2.13 4.45 21.54
CA ASP A 239 -2.41 5.09 22.83
C ASP A 239 -1.36 6.14 23.22
N GLY A 240 -0.24 6.22 22.47
CA GLY A 240 0.85 7.15 22.74
C GLY A 240 1.70 6.79 23.97
N LEU A 241 1.34 5.72 24.68
CA LEU A 241 2.05 5.20 25.84
C LEU A 241 1.89 3.69 25.93
N VAL A 242 2.82 3.03 26.62
CA VAL A 242 2.78 1.59 26.90
C VAL A 242 2.71 1.39 28.42
N LYS A 243 1.69 0.66 28.88
CA LYS A 243 1.52 0.38 30.31
C LYS A 243 2.40 -0.80 30.71
N PRO A 244 3.10 -0.74 31.86
CA PRO A 244 3.79 -1.90 32.40
C PRO A 244 2.82 -3.07 32.67
N VAL A 245 3.20 -4.27 32.24
CA VAL A 245 2.40 -5.49 32.40
C VAL A 245 3.09 -6.45 33.37
N PHE A 246 2.34 -6.99 34.32
CA PHE A 246 2.79 -8.03 35.21
C PHE A 246 2.56 -9.40 34.58
N TYR A 247 3.62 -10.22 34.60
CA TYR A 247 3.59 -11.63 34.18
C TYR A 247 3.83 -12.51 35.40
N GLU A 248 2.90 -13.40 35.71
CA GLU A 248 3.01 -14.36 36.83
C GLU A 248 4.15 -15.37 36.62
N SER A 249 4.43 -15.72 35.36
CA SER A 249 5.49 -16.62 34.95
C SER A 249 6.05 -16.20 33.59
N ALA A 250 7.36 -16.00 33.54
CA ALA A 250 8.15 -15.84 32.34
C ALA A 250 9.56 -16.38 32.57
N THR A 251 10.30 -16.71 31.53
CA THR A 251 11.64 -17.28 31.65
C THR A 251 12.68 -16.32 31.11
N ILE A 252 13.61 -15.92 31.98
CA ILE A 252 14.67 -14.96 31.67
C ILE A 252 15.98 -15.74 31.49
N VAL A 253 16.74 -15.35 30.47
CA VAL A 253 18.02 -15.95 30.11
C VAL A 253 19.10 -14.88 29.96
N PHE A 254 20.23 -15.13 30.56
CA PHE A 254 21.49 -14.42 30.36
C PHE A 254 22.51 -15.35 29.74
N ALA A 255 23.16 -14.93 28.67
CA ALA A 255 24.28 -15.61 28.03
C ALA A 255 25.49 -14.66 27.99
N ASP A 256 26.60 -15.03 28.60
CA ASP A 256 27.78 -14.18 28.77
C ASP A 256 29.04 -14.86 28.23
N ILE A 257 30.00 -14.10 27.71
CA ILE A 257 31.25 -14.64 27.16
C ILE A 257 32.28 -14.80 28.28
N VAL A 258 32.74 -16.04 28.50
CA VAL A 258 33.71 -16.34 29.54
C VAL A 258 35.06 -15.71 29.24
N GLY A 259 35.57 -14.93 30.22
CA GLY A 259 36.90 -14.30 30.10
C GLY A 259 37.01 -13.22 29.04
N PHE A 260 35.89 -12.59 28.67
CA PHE A 260 35.82 -11.55 27.64
C PHE A 260 36.88 -10.47 27.80
N THR A 261 37.11 -9.94 28.97
CA THR A 261 38.14 -8.92 29.25
C THR A 261 39.54 -9.31 28.74
N LYS A 262 39.91 -10.57 28.93
CA LYS A 262 41.22 -11.08 28.46
C LYS A 262 41.27 -11.22 26.93
N ILE A 263 40.13 -11.46 26.32
CA ILE A 263 40.03 -11.58 24.85
C ILE A 263 40.11 -10.19 24.22
N THR A 264 39.47 -9.20 24.83
CA THR A 264 39.46 -7.80 24.32
C THR A 264 40.83 -7.14 24.32
N GLU A 265 41.72 -7.52 25.30
CA GLU A 265 43.12 -7.02 25.34
C GLU A 265 43.92 -7.37 24.06
N LYS A 266 43.50 -8.41 23.33
CA LYS A 266 44.17 -8.92 22.13
C LYS A 266 43.57 -8.44 20.82
N LEU A 267 42.47 -7.71 20.87
CA LEU A 267 41.72 -7.26 19.68
C LEU A 267 41.74 -5.77 19.56
N THR A 268 41.73 -5.29 18.32
CA THR A 268 41.40 -3.89 18.06
C THR A 268 39.93 -3.61 18.28
N PRO A 269 39.47 -2.40 18.60
CA PRO A 269 38.07 -2.06 18.79
C PRO A 269 37.17 -2.50 17.61
N ASP A 270 37.62 -2.32 16.38
CA ASP A 270 36.89 -2.74 15.18
C ASP A 270 36.77 -4.26 15.06
N GLN A 271 37.81 -5.00 15.41
CA GLN A 271 37.79 -6.45 15.45
C GLN A 271 36.82 -6.95 16.51
N LEU A 272 36.84 -6.34 17.69
CA LEU A 272 35.96 -6.69 18.80
C LEU A 272 34.48 -6.54 18.41
N VAL A 273 34.12 -5.39 17.83
CA VAL A 273 32.73 -5.13 17.39
C VAL A 273 32.28 -6.15 16.35
N ARG A 274 33.14 -6.46 15.37
CA ARG A 274 32.81 -7.48 14.33
C ARG A 274 32.62 -8.89 14.92
N GLU A 275 33.47 -9.25 15.88
CA GLU A 275 33.38 -10.55 16.54
C GLU A 275 32.09 -10.69 17.36
N LEU A 276 31.69 -9.64 18.09
CA LEU A 276 30.43 -9.60 18.82
C LEU A 276 29.22 -9.61 17.88
N ASP A 277 29.27 -8.82 16.80
CA ASP A 277 28.19 -8.75 15.82
C ASP A 277 27.94 -10.11 15.15
N GLU A 278 29.02 -10.85 14.77
CA GLU A 278 28.91 -12.19 14.20
C GLU A 278 28.18 -13.16 15.17
N VAL A 279 28.50 -13.10 16.45
CA VAL A 279 27.89 -13.97 17.48
C VAL A 279 26.45 -13.55 17.75
N PHE A 280 26.20 -12.27 18.04
CA PHE A 280 24.89 -11.78 18.42
C PHE A 280 23.88 -11.83 17.28
N SER A 281 24.29 -11.53 16.04
CA SER A 281 23.45 -11.73 14.85
C SER A 281 23.09 -13.21 14.63
N SER A 282 23.94 -14.13 15.07
CA SER A 282 23.62 -15.56 15.05
C SER A 282 22.58 -15.92 16.11
N PHE A 283 22.65 -15.31 17.29
CA PHE A 283 21.68 -15.47 18.36
C PHE A 283 20.32 -14.87 18.00
N ASP A 284 20.30 -13.72 17.33
CA ASP A 284 19.05 -13.08 16.88
C ASP A 284 18.22 -14.03 15.99
N ARG A 285 18.85 -14.86 15.16
CA ARG A 285 18.14 -15.88 14.35
C ARG A 285 17.50 -16.99 15.18
N VAL A 286 18.05 -17.29 16.35
CA VAL A 286 17.46 -18.28 17.28
C VAL A 286 16.24 -17.71 17.99
N MET A 287 16.22 -16.40 18.26
CA MET A 287 15.05 -15.72 18.82
C MET A 287 13.81 -15.95 17.96
N ASP A 288 13.93 -15.71 16.66
CA ASP A 288 12.82 -15.90 15.70
C ASP A 288 12.34 -17.36 15.66
N LYS A 289 13.28 -18.31 15.72
CA LYS A 289 12.97 -19.75 15.62
C LYS A 289 12.11 -20.26 16.78
N TYR A 290 12.35 -19.78 17.99
CA TYR A 290 11.68 -20.25 19.21
C TYR A 290 10.68 -19.24 19.78
N GLY A 291 10.40 -18.14 19.08
CA GLY A 291 9.49 -17.10 19.56
C GLY A 291 9.96 -16.43 20.85
N LEU A 292 11.25 -16.21 20.96
CA LEU A 292 11.90 -15.58 22.10
C LEU A 292 12.07 -14.07 21.83
N GLU A 293 12.05 -13.27 22.90
CA GLU A 293 12.21 -11.83 22.78
C GLU A 293 13.58 -11.38 23.27
N LYS A 294 14.40 -10.84 22.37
CA LYS A 294 15.67 -10.17 22.73
C LYS A 294 15.34 -8.87 23.47
N LEU A 295 15.89 -8.70 24.65
CA LEU A 295 15.73 -7.45 25.40
C LEU A 295 16.88 -6.47 25.13
N LYS A 296 18.10 -6.88 25.40
CA LYS A 296 19.30 -6.04 25.27
C LYS A 296 20.59 -6.83 25.33
N THR A 297 21.68 -6.17 24.97
CA THR A 297 23.02 -6.61 25.29
C THR A 297 23.59 -5.75 26.44
N ILE A 298 24.33 -6.34 27.37
CA ILE A 298 24.96 -5.67 28.51
C ILE A 298 26.45 -5.98 28.42
N GLY A 299 27.21 -5.14 27.71
CA GLY A 299 28.60 -5.47 27.38
C GLY A 299 28.66 -6.69 26.45
N ASP A 300 29.24 -7.79 26.96
CA ASP A 300 29.35 -9.08 26.28
C ASP A 300 28.24 -10.06 26.63
N ALA A 301 27.30 -9.66 27.47
CA ALA A 301 26.14 -10.48 27.84
C ALA A 301 24.97 -10.21 26.91
N TYR A 302 24.31 -11.27 26.44
CA TYR A 302 23.08 -11.26 25.67
C TYR A 302 21.90 -11.65 26.55
N MET A 303 20.90 -10.79 26.69
CA MET A 303 19.72 -11.00 27.52
C MET A 303 18.48 -11.17 26.69
N PHE A 304 17.72 -12.25 26.94
CA PHE A 304 16.43 -12.50 26.30
C PHE A 304 15.40 -13.09 27.25
N VAL A 305 14.15 -13.11 26.85
CA VAL A 305 13.04 -13.61 27.66
C VAL A 305 12.08 -14.43 26.79
N ALA A 306 11.44 -15.42 27.42
CA ALA A 306 10.35 -16.20 26.83
C ALA A 306 9.06 -15.99 27.63
N GLY A 307 7.89 -15.99 26.94
CA GLY A 307 6.59 -15.75 27.56
C GLY A 307 6.25 -14.25 27.70
N VAL A 308 7.00 -13.36 27.04
CA VAL A 308 6.83 -11.90 27.02
C VAL A 308 7.17 -11.42 25.60
N PRO A 309 6.45 -10.45 24.97
CA PRO A 309 5.25 -9.77 25.49
C PRO A 309 3.97 -10.60 25.34
N VAL A 310 4.04 -11.72 24.66
CA VAL A 310 2.91 -12.65 24.51
C VAL A 310 3.11 -13.83 25.44
N ALA A 311 2.25 -13.94 26.45
CA ALA A 311 2.30 -15.06 27.38
C ALA A 311 2.03 -16.38 26.64
N ASN A 312 2.88 -17.38 26.89
CA ASN A 312 2.69 -18.74 26.42
C ASN A 312 2.99 -19.74 27.57
N LYS A 313 2.54 -20.97 27.41
CA LYS A 313 2.72 -22.01 28.42
C LYS A 313 3.98 -22.85 28.23
N THR A 314 4.74 -22.59 27.19
CA THR A 314 5.93 -23.35 26.79
C THR A 314 7.23 -22.56 27.00
N HIS A 315 7.13 -21.36 27.57
CA HIS A 315 8.24 -20.42 27.67
C HIS A 315 9.50 -20.99 28.35
N GLU A 316 9.35 -21.90 29.31
CA GLU A 316 10.51 -22.54 29.95
C GLU A 316 11.23 -23.47 28.98
N ILE A 317 10.45 -24.24 28.20
CA ILE A 317 10.96 -25.18 27.20
C ILE A 317 11.63 -24.43 26.07
N ASP A 318 10.97 -23.38 25.55
CA ASP A 318 11.45 -22.57 24.41
C ASP A 318 12.77 -21.87 24.80
N ALA A 319 12.87 -21.33 26.02
CA ALA A 319 14.06 -20.69 26.54
C ALA A 319 15.25 -21.68 26.67
N VAL A 320 14.99 -22.89 27.14
CA VAL A 320 16.03 -23.93 27.26
C VAL A 320 16.48 -24.43 25.89
N LEU A 321 15.56 -24.62 24.94
CA LEU A 321 15.92 -24.98 23.56
C LEU A 321 16.77 -23.90 22.90
N GLY A 322 16.42 -22.63 23.06
CA GLY A 322 17.22 -21.50 22.59
C GLY A 322 18.61 -21.46 23.19
N ALA A 323 18.71 -21.69 24.49
CA ALA A 323 19.99 -21.73 25.21
C ALA A 323 20.89 -22.88 24.73
N LEU A 324 20.36 -24.08 24.53
CA LEU A 324 21.12 -25.22 24.00
C LEU A 324 21.56 -24.95 22.55
N GLU A 325 20.73 -24.33 21.76
CA GLU A 325 21.10 -23.93 20.37
C GLU A 325 22.21 -22.87 20.38
N PHE A 326 22.22 -21.92 21.32
CA PHE A 326 23.31 -20.97 21.49
C PHE A 326 24.64 -21.66 21.72
N GLN A 327 24.69 -22.67 22.61
CA GLN A 327 25.90 -23.46 22.83
C GLN A 327 26.39 -24.16 21.57
N SER A 328 25.48 -24.83 20.84
CA SER A 328 25.80 -25.49 19.58
C SER A 328 26.27 -24.51 18.49
N LEU A 329 25.69 -23.31 18.41
CA LEU A 329 26.13 -22.28 17.45
C LEU A 329 27.53 -21.78 17.77
N ILE A 330 27.84 -21.53 19.04
CA ILE A 330 29.20 -21.11 19.48
C ILE A 330 30.22 -22.18 19.15
N GLU A 331 29.92 -23.46 19.38
CA GLU A 331 30.82 -24.55 18.98
C GLU A 331 31.12 -24.54 17.49
N LYS A 332 30.09 -24.41 16.65
CA LYS A 332 30.23 -24.34 15.17
C LYS A 332 31.04 -23.09 14.73
N ILE A 333 30.75 -21.92 15.33
CA ILE A 333 31.49 -20.70 15.07
C ILE A 333 32.96 -20.86 15.46
N ASN A 334 33.25 -21.46 16.62
CA ASN A 334 34.59 -21.68 17.09
C ASN A 334 35.39 -22.64 16.20
N GLN A 335 34.77 -23.71 15.67
CA GLN A 335 35.43 -24.57 14.69
C GLN A 335 35.89 -23.79 13.46
N LEU A 336 35.04 -22.90 12.92
CA LEU A 336 35.38 -22.04 11.77
C LEU A 336 36.45 -21.00 12.12
N LYS A 337 36.40 -20.42 13.32
CA LYS A 337 37.37 -19.43 13.81
C LYS A 337 38.74 -20.06 14.04
N THR A 338 38.83 -21.26 14.61
CA THR A 338 40.05 -21.99 14.83
C THR A 338 40.79 -22.24 13.49
N CYS A 339 40.09 -22.67 12.46
CA CYS A 339 40.68 -22.84 11.12
C CYS A 339 41.28 -21.54 10.53
N LYS A 340 40.82 -20.38 10.98
CA LYS A 340 41.26 -19.06 10.51
C LYS A 340 42.19 -18.33 11.48
N GLY A 341 42.61 -18.96 12.60
CA GLY A 341 43.43 -18.34 13.62
C GLY A 341 42.75 -17.17 14.34
N ARG A 342 41.41 -17.14 14.36
CA ARG A 342 40.62 -16.09 15.04
C ARG A 342 40.34 -16.51 16.49
N PRO A 343 40.08 -15.56 17.42
CA PRO A 343 39.76 -15.88 18.80
C PRO A 343 38.47 -16.69 18.90
N VAL A 344 38.48 -17.69 19.77
CA VAL A 344 37.33 -18.53 20.10
C VAL A 344 36.64 -18.01 21.34
N PHE A 345 35.34 -18.17 21.42
CA PHE A 345 34.52 -17.76 22.54
C PHE A 345 33.91 -18.97 23.24
N GLU A 346 33.87 -18.93 24.54
CA GLU A 346 33.10 -19.84 25.37
C GLU A 346 31.99 -19.02 26.03
N ILE A 347 30.74 -19.51 26.04
CA ILE A 347 29.64 -18.83 26.71
C ILE A 347 29.13 -19.63 27.90
N ARG A 348 28.74 -18.95 28.96
CA ARG A 348 27.97 -19.50 30.08
C ARG A 348 26.57 -18.94 30.01
N ILE A 349 25.56 -19.77 30.31
CA ILE A 349 24.16 -19.40 30.23
C ILE A 349 23.47 -19.66 31.56
N GLY A 350 22.69 -18.67 32.02
CA GLY A 350 21.88 -18.77 33.23
C GLY A 350 20.41 -18.54 32.92
N ILE A 351 19.55 -19.43 33.44
CA ILE A 351 18.09 -19.38 33.20
C ILE A 351 17.35 -19.38 34.53
N ASN A 352 16.36 -18.53 34.66
CA ASN A 352 15.42 -18.57 35.78
C ASN A 352 13.98 -18.28 35.30
N THR A 353 13.03 -18.99 35.89
CA THR A 353 11.58 -18.81 35.63
C THR A 353 10.91 -18.22 36.85
N GLY A 354 10.07 -17.20 36.68
CA GLY A 354 9.32 -16.59 37.75
C GLY A 354 8.59 -15.31 37.36
N PRO A 355 7.95 -14.62 38.31
CA PRO A 355 7.18 -13.42 38.04
C PRO A 355 8.07 -12.23 37.72
N LEU A 356 7.59 -11.36 36.80
CA LEU A 356 8.26 -10.13 36.42
C LEU A 356 7.27 -9.05 35.94
N MET A 357 7.75 -7.82 35.92
CA MET A 357 7.11 -6.72 35.18
C MET A 357 7.81 -6.51 33.85
N ALA A 358 7.07 -6.25 32.78
CA ALA A 358 7.62 -5.84 31.50
C ALA A 358 6.99 -4.53 31.02
N GLY A 359 7.72 -3.70 30.31
CA GLY A 359 7.21 -2.44 29.81
C GLY A 359 8.28 -1.52 29.27
N ILE A 360 7.93 -0.25 29.06
CA ILE A 360 8.84 0.79 28.62
C ILE A 360 9.02 1.79 29.76
N VAL A 361 10.26 2.16 30.05
CA VAL A 361 10.61 3.18 31.03
C VAL A 361 11.42 4.28 30.39
N GLY A 362 11.04 5.53 30.67
CA GLY A 362 11.68 6.73 30.13
C GLY A 362 10.90 7.39 28.98
N GLU A 363 11.20 8.66 28.72
CA GLU A 363 10.51 9.47 27.72
C GLU A 363 11.29 9.63 26.40
N LYS A 364 12.61 9.51 26.42
CA LYS A 364 13.46 9.89 25.28
C LYS A 364 14.07 8.73 24.51
N LYS A 365 14.32 7.61 25.16
CA LYS A 365 14.89 6.40 24.54
C LYS A 365 14.06 5.23 24.98
N PHE A 366 13.09 4.87 24.19
CA PHE A 366 12.23 3.73 24.46
C PHE A 366 13.05 2.44 24.41
N VAL A 367 13.11 1.75 25.54
CA VAL A 367 13.67 0.41 25.67
C VAL A 367 12.62 -0.44 26.32
N TYR A 368 12.15 -1.47 25.63
CA TYR A 368 11.31 -2.49 26.22
C TYR A 368 12.19 -3.40 27.10
N ASP A 369 11.88 -3.48 28.36
CA ASP A 369 12.70 -4.20 29.35
C ASP A 369 11.84 -4.92 30.39
N VAL A 370 12.48 -5.73 31.20
CA VAL A 370 11.85 -6.50 32.30
C VAL A 370 12.47 -6.20 33.63
N TRP A 371 11.66 -6.21 34.71
CA TRP A 371 12.08 -5.95 36.08
C TRP A 371 11.48 -6.96 37.04
N GLY A 372 12.22 -7.31 38.06
CA GLY A 372 11.78 -8.20 39.12
C GLY A 372 12.91 -9.01 39.72
N ASP A 373 12.60 -9.67 40.81
CA ASP A 373 13.54 -10.54 41.52
C ASP A 373 13.99 -11.72 40.67
N SER A 374 13.08 -12.21 39.82
CA SER A 374 13.36 -13.30 38.88
C SER A 374 14.44 -12.95 37.87
N VAL A 375 14.55 -11.68 37.46
CA VAL A 375 15.60 -11.17 36.55
C VAL A 375 16.96 -11.24 37.22
N ASN A 376 17.03 -10.78 38.49
CA ASN A 376 18.25 -10.81 39.28
C ASN A 376 18.71 -12.27 39.52
N LEU A 377 17.76 -13.19 39.75
CA LEU A 377 18.10 -14.59 39.95
C LEU A 377 18.65 -15.25 38.69
N ALA A 378 18.09 -14.93 37.50
CA ALA A 378 18.62 -15.39 36.21
C ALA A 378 20.08 -14.94 35.99
N SER A 379 20.39 -13.67 36.30
CA SER A 379 21.78 -13.17 36.28
C SER A 379 22.70 -13.90 37.27
N ARG A 380 22.18 -14.35 38.44
CA ARG A 380 22.96 -15.17 39.37
C ARG A 380 23.15 -16.60 38.85
N MET A 381 22.17 -17.17 38.14
CA MET A 381 22.36 -18.45 37.47
C MET A 381 23.48 -18.38 36.44
N GLU A 382 23.56 -17.29 35.67
CA GLU A 382 24.60 -17.04 34.67
C GLU A 382 25.97 -16.90 35.37
N SER A 383 26.13 -15.94 36.30
CA SER A 383 27.43 -15.64 36.94
C SER A 383 27.98 -16.76 37.82
N SER A 384 27.11 -17.64 38.33
CA SER A 384 27.49 -18.89 39.02
C SER A 384 27.65 -20.06 38.05
N GLY A 385 27.39 -19.87 36.74
CA GLY A 385 27.50 -20.91 35.73
C GLY A 385 28.93 -21.29 35.37
N GLU A 386 29.08 -22.29 34.52
CA GLU A 386 30.36 -22.73 33.95
C GLU A 386 30.35 -22.54 32.46
N GLY A 387 31.48 -22.23 31.84
CA GLY A 387 31.63 -22.14 30.41
C GLY A 387 31.17 -23.41 29.70
N GLY A 388 30.57 -23.28 28.53
CA GLY A 388 30.03 -24.39 27.75
C GLY A 388 28.78 -25.06 28.35
N ARG A 389 28.17 -24.49 29.41
CA ARG A 389 27.04 -25.12 30.10
C ARG A 389 25.85 -24.17 30.31
N VAL A 390 24.67 -24.79 30.38
CA VAL A 390 23.39 -24.07 30.67
C VAL A 390 23.02 -24.35 32.12
N ASN A 391 23.07 -23.34 32.98
CA ASN A 391 22.77 -23.40 34.40
C ASN A 391 21.37 -22.88 34.68
N ILE A 392 20.53 -23.62 35.36
CA ILE A 392 19.13 -23.29 35.64
C ILE A 392 18.81 -23.32 37.13
N SER A 393 17.82 -22.50 37.52
CA SER A 393 17.24 -22.51 38.85
C SER A 393 16.32 -23.70 39.09
N GLU A 394 16.01 -24.00 40.36
CA GLU A 394 15.04 -25.03 40.73
C GLU A 394 13.65 -24.80 40.16
N THR A 395 13.20 -23.52 40.07
CA THR A 395 11.91 -23.17 39.49
C THR A 395 11.83 -23.56 38.00
N THR A 396 12.89 -23.33 37.25
CA THR A 396 12.99 -23.76 35.85
C THR A 396 13.11 -25.30 35.76
N TYR A 397 13.94 -25.91 36.60
CA TYR A 397 14.15 -27.36 36.62
C TYR A 397 12.84 -28.15 36.78
N VAL A 398 11.99 -27.78 37.73
CA VAL A 398 10.71 -28.46 38.00
C VAL A 398 9.82 -28.47 36.75
N ARG A 399 9.88 -27.43 35.92
CA ARG A 399 9.08 -27.28 34.71
C ARG A 399 9.61 -28.07 33.52
N ILE A 400 10.94 -28.29 33.44
CA ILE A 400 11.56 -28.87 32.23
C ILE A 400 12.11 -30.30 32.45
N LYS A 401 12.19 -30.80 33.69
CA LYS A 401 12.78 -32.08 34.02
C LYS A 401 12.22 -33.29 33.28
N ASP A 402 10.98 -33.23 32.84
CA ASP A 402 10.33 -34.31 32.11
C ASP A 402 10.78 -34.39 30.64
N TYR A 403 11.34 -33.33 30.10
CA TYR A 403 11.75 -33.18 28.70
C TYR A 403 13.25 -33.22 28.47
N PHE A 404 14.04 -32.76 29.47
CA PHE A 404 15.49 -32.60 29.34
C PHE A 404 16.26 -33.47 30.34
N GLU A 405 17.43 -33.91 29.93
CA GLU A 405 18.42 -34.51 30.82
C GLU A 405 19.14 -33.40 31.59
N THR A 406 19.13 -33.51 32.88
CA THR A 406 19.74 -32.54 33.81
C THR A 406 20.72 -33.20 34.79
N GLU A 407 21.65 -32.40 35.28
CA GLU A 407 22.63 -32.81 36.31
C GLU A 407 22.49 -31.88 37.52
N VAL A 408 22.35 -32.46 38.71
CA VAL A 408 22.23 -31.69 39.95
C VAL A 408 23.61 -31.09 40.28
N ARG A 409 23.64 -29.76 40.43
CA ARG A 409 24.83 -29.04 40.89
C ARG A 409 24.92 -28.89 42.41
N GLY A 410 23.80 -29.01 43.09
CA GLY A 410 23.65 -28.80 44.52
C GLY A 410 23.31 -27.36 44.90
N GLN A 411 23.52 -27.05 46.17
CA GLN A 411 23.26 -25.74 46.77
C GLN A 411 24.46 -24.82 46.59
N ILE A 412 24.27 -23.73 45.82
CA ILE A 412 25.32 -22.77 45.52
C ILE A 412 24.98 -21.42 46.14
N MET A 413 25.96 -20.79 46.82
CA MET A 413 25.76 -19.44 47.36
C MET A 413 25.66 -18.41 46.27
N ALA A 414 24.45 -17.86 46.08
CA ALA A 414 24.20 -16.78 45.17
C ALA A 414 24.24 -15.43 45.91
N LYS A 415 25.01 -14.47 45.40
CA LYS A 415 25.19 -13.15 46.01
C LYS A 415 23.85 -12.50 46.32
N ASN A 416 23.62 -12.14 47.61
CA ASN A 416 22.41 -11.52 48.13
C ASN A 416 21.13 -12.39 48.06
N LYS A 417 21.25 -13.71 47.79
CA LYS A 417 20.08 -14.63 47.68
C LYS A 417 20.25 -15.87 48.60
N GLY A 418 21.39 -16.02 49.22
CA GLY A 418 21.69 -17.21 50.04
C GLY A 418 21.99 -18.44 49.19
N SER A 419 21.70 -19.62 49.74
CA SER A 419 21.92 -20.89 49.07
C SER A 419 20.76 -21.21 48.13
N VAL A 420 21.05 -21.42 46.84
CA VAL A 420 20.08 -21.71 45.80
C VAL A 420 20.43 -23.03 45.11
N ALA A 421 19.44 -23.92 44.95
CA ALA A 421 19.62 -25.16 44.20
C ALA A 421 19.78 -24.85 42.69
N MET A 422 20.82 -25.43 42.11
CA MET A 422 21.17 -25.23 40.69
C MET A 422 21.30 -26.57 39.97
N TYR A 423 20.99 -26.52 38.66
CA TYR A 423 21.04 -27.70 37.81
C TYR A 423 21.66 -27.32 36.47
N PHE A 424 22.42 -28.21 35.85
CA PHE A 424 22.85 -28.06 34.47
C PHE A 424 21.92 -28.82 33.53
N VAL A 425 21.53 -28.18 32.44
CA VAL A 425 20.85 -28.86 31.36
C VAL A 425 21.89 -29.41 30.40
N LYS A 426 21.79 -30.70 30.09
CA LYS A 426 22.72 -31.39 29.17
C LYS A 426 22.16 -31.40 27.74
N ARG A 427 20.95 -31.92 27.57
CA ARG A 427 20.32 -32.12 26.28
C ARG A 427 18.84 -32.46 26.42
N ILE A 428 18.13 -32.55 25.33
CA ILE A 428 16.80 -33.15 25.22
C ILE A 428 16.95 -34.66 25.54
N LYS A 429 16.04 -35.26 26.32
CA LYS A 429 16.05 -36.71 26.59
C LYS A 429 16.02 -37.50 25.27
N CYS A 430 16.74 -38.65 25.24
CA CYS A 430 16.88 -39.46 24.04
C CYS A 430 15.54 -39.84 23.37
N GLU A 431 14.50 -40.09 24.17
CA GLU A 431 13.16 -40.44 23.68
C GLU A 431 12.44 -39.28 22.99
N PHE A 432 12.88 -38.04 23.19
CA PHE A 432 12.32 -36.82 22.67
C PHE A 432 13.20 -36.10 21.62
N SER A 433 14.40 -36.62 21.39
CA SER A 433 15.33 -36.09 20.41
C SER A 433 15.28 -36.84 19.08
N SER A 434 15.47 -36.11 17.97
CA SER A 434 15.65 -36.68 16.65
C SER A 434 17.12 -36.87 16.25
N ASP A 435 18.06 -36.30 17.01
CA ASP A 435 19.50 -36.38 16.79
C ASP A 435 20.25 -36.95 18.01
N ALA A 436 21.44 -37.50 17.76
CA ALA A 436 22.27 -38.08 18.82
C ALA A 436 22.81 -37.04 19.82
N ALA A 437 22.94 -35.79 19.39
CA ALA A 437 23.38 -34.67 20.23
C ALA A 437 22.31 -34.21 21.22
N GLY A 438 21.04 -34.55 21.01
CA GLY A 438 19.93 -34.12 21.86
C GLY A 438 19.59 -32.64 21.72
N LEU A 439 19.76 -32.06 20.51
CA LEU A 439 19.52 -30.66 20.23
C LEU A 439 18.24 -30.43 19.40
N GLN A 440 17.80 -31.46 18.69
CA GLN A 440 16.63 -31.33 17.79
C GLN A 440 15.44 -32.13 18.37
N PRO A 441 14.29 -31.45 18.66
CA PRO A 441 13.11 -32.14 19.15
C PRO A 441 12.47 -33.01 18.05
N ASN A 442 11.98 -34.21 18.42
CA ASN A 442 11.24 -35.08 17.55
C ASN A 442 9.73 -34.83 17.61
N GLN A 443 8.94 -35.54 16.79
CA GLN A 443 7.47 -35.38 16.72
C GLN A 443 6.80 -35.67 18.09
N ARG A 444 7.34 -36.63 18.90
CA ARG A 444 6.78 -36.95 20.21
C ARG A 444 6.94 -35.76 21.17
N PHE A 445 8.10 -35.10 21.15
CA PHE A 445 8.34 -33.88 21.91
C PHE A 445 7.36 -32.78 21.53
N GLN A 446 7.22 -32.49 20.21
CA GLN A 446 6.31 -31.46 19.70
C GLN A 446 4.87 -31.74 20.12
N LYS A 447 4.42 -32.99 20.04
CA LYS A 447 3.08 -33.38 20.46
C LYS A 447 2.85 -33.18 21.96
N MET A 448 3.83 -33.51 22.81
CA MET A 448 3.70 -33.29 24.27
C MET A 448 3.66 -31.80 24.62
N VAL A 449 4.53 -31.01 24.03
CA VAL A 449 4.58 -29.54 24.24
C VAL A 449 3.32 -28.86 23.76
N SER A 450 2.71 -29.31 22.65
CA SER A 450 1.45 -28.75 22.12
C SER A 450 0.23 -29.06 22.99
N MET A 451 0.34 -29.92 24.00
CA MET A 451 -0.74 -30.25 24.96
C MET A 451 -0.70 -29.40 26.24
N LEU A 452 0.35 -28.55 26.42
CA LEU A 452 0.48 -27.63 27.56
C LEU A 452 -0.38 -26.36 27.32
#